data_fca0c674f8693b847f8a9d5530e09ecc
#
_entry.id   fca0c674f8693b847f8a9d5530e09ecc
#
_cell.length_a   1.000
_cell.length_b   1.000
_cell.length_c   1.000
_cell.angle_alpha   90.00
_cell.angle_beta   90.00
_cell.angle_gamma   90.00
#
_symmetry.space_group_name_H-M   'P 1'
#
loop_
_entity.id
_entity.type
_entity.pdbx_description
1 polymer ?
#
loop_
_entity_poly.entity_id
_entity_poly.type
_entity_poly.pdbx_seq_one_letter_code
_entity_poly.pdbx_strand_id
1 'polypeptide(L)'
;MTEALELPVVVIMAGLPGTGKSTVARALARRLPAAVLDKDTIRAALFTPERVEYSRAQDDFCQEIMLQTAAYLLGRNSSSYILLDGRTFSRRYQRERVLQFCAQLHTRWAILECVCSEAIALARLEKAVAEQTHPAMNRTPDLYHQIRKSWEPIDNPKLVIDTEGGLDSGVEQATRYLAQIAQQSR
;
A
#
# COMPACT_ATOMS: atom_id res chain seq x y z
N MET A 1 -23.57 -11.58 24.83
CA MET A 1 -23.29 -11.37 23.38
C MET A 1 -21.80 -11.19 23.28
N THR A 2 -21.07 -12.21 22.84
CA THR A 2 -19.62 -12.12 22.57
C THR A 2 -19.49 -11.29 21.31
N GLU A 3 -19.00 -10.04 21.40
CA GLU A 3 -18.54 -9.32 20.24
C GLU A 3 -17.55 -10.21 19.52
N ALA A 4 -17.84 -10.53 18.26
CA ALA A 4 -16.89 -11.25 17.41
C ALA A 4 -15.64 -10.36 17.34
N LEU A 5 -14.54 -10.82 17.92
CA LEU A 5 -13.24 -10.14 17.86
C LEU A 5 -12.87 -9.96 16.39
N GLU A 6 -13.03 -8.76 15.88
CA GLU A 6 -12.57 -8.41 14.54
C GLU A 6 -11.06 -8.60 14.49
N LEU A 7 -10.60 -9.56 13.67
CA LEU A 7 -9.18 -9.76 13.50
C LEU A 7 -8.58 -8.60 12.66
N PRO A 8 -7.41 -8.11 13.04
CA PRO A 8 -6.78 -7.04 12.29
C PRO A 8 -6.46 -7.50 10.86
N VAL A 9 -6.44 -6.53 9.93
CA VAL A 9 -6.22 -6.76 8.50
C VAL A 9 -4.99 -6.00 8.04
N VAL A 10 -4.02 -6.70 7.45
CA VAL A 10 -2.90 -6.08 6.74
C VAL A 10 -3.30 -5.82 5.30
N VAL A 11 -3.21 -4.58 4.86
CA VAL A 11 -3.70 -4.12 3.56
C VAL A 11 -2.53 -3.75 2.65
N ILE A 12 -2.43 -4.43 1.52
CA ILE A 12 -1.46 -4.11 0.46
C ILE A 12 -2.07 -3.03 -0.44
N MET A 13 -1.43 -1.85 -0.50
CA MET A 13 -1.79 -0.78 -1.43
C MET A 13 -1.02 -0.98 -2.75
N ALA A 14 -1.61 -1.69 -3.71
CA ALA A 14 -1.00 -2.03 -4.99
C ALA A 14 -1.38 -1.04 -6.11
N GLY A 15 -0.55 -0.95 -7.14
CA GLY A 15 -0.81 -0.13 -8.33
C GLY A 15 0.44 0.58 -8.85
N LEU A 16 0.41 1.01 -10.10
CA LEU A 16 1.50 1.75 -10.75
C LEU A 16 1.81 3.10 -10.06
N PRO A 17 2.96 3.72 -10.29
CA PRO A 17 3.20 5.10 -9.85
C PRO A 17 2.12 6.05 -10.39
N GLY A 18 1.72 7.06 -9.63
CA GLY A 18 0.70 8.03 -10.05
C GLY A 18 -0.76 7.56 -9.94
N THR A 19 -1.04 6.29 -9.60
CA THR A 19 -2.42 5.76 -9.50
C THR A 19 -3.16 6.13 -8.21
N GLY A 20 -2.64 6.99 -7.36
CA GLY A 20 -3.36 7.52 -6.20
C GLY A 20 -3.37 6.65 -4.94
N LYS A 21 -2.56 5.59 -4.85
CA LYS A 21 -2.46 4.69 -3.68
C LYS A 21 -2.38 5.42 -2.35
N SER A 22 -1.39 6.31 -2.22
CA SER A 22 -1.14 7.05 -0.97
C SER A 22 -2.28 8.02 -0.62
N THR A 23 -2.99 8.53 -1.61
CA THR A 23 -4.19 9.36 -1.41
C THR A 23 -5.32 8.54 -0.82
N VAL A 24 -5.56 7.34 -1.39
CA VAL A 24 -6.56 6.38 -0.88
C VAL A 24 -6.17 5.90 0.51
N ALA A 25 -4.90 5.52 0.74
CA ALA A 25 -4.42 5.06 2.05
C ALA A 25 -4.63 6.10 3.15
N ARG A 26 -4.25 7.36 2.89
CA ARG A 26 -4.48 8.47 3.84
C ARG A 26 -5.97 8.76 4.07
N ALA A 27 -6.80 8.63 3.05
CA ALA A 27 -8.24 8.83 3.18
C ALA A 27 -8.88 7.70 4.02
N LEU A 28 -8.45 6.45 3.83
CA LEU A 28 -8.88 5.32 4.66
C LEU A 28 -8.46 5.49 6.12
N ALA A 29 -7.22 5.93 6.38
CA ALA A 29 -6.72 6.13 7.74
C ALA A 29 -7.43 7.27 8.50
N ARG A 30 -8.10 8.18 7.79
CA ARG A 30 -8.98 9.18 8.43
C ARG A 30 -10.37 8.65 8.79
N ARG A 31 -10.80 7.52 8.19
CA ARG A 31 -12.14 6.94 8.39
C ARG A 31 -12.13 5.66 9.23
N LEU A 32 -10.98 4.99 9.31
CA LEU A 32 -10.81 3.70 9.98
C LEU A 32 -9.72 3.79 11.05
N PRO A 33 -9.75 2.93 12.07
CA PRO A 33 -8.66 2.78 13.04
C PRO A 33 -7.47 2.08 12.36
N ALA A 34 -6.78 2.81 11.49
CA ALA A 34 -5.73 2.30 10.61
C ALA A 34 -4.38 3.01 10.84
N ALA A 35 -3.30 2.23 10.81
CA ALA A 35 -1.93 2.73 10.70
C ALA A 35 -1.46 2.65 9.25
N VAL A 36 -0.85 3.71 8.73
CA VAL A 36 -0.21 3.73 7.41
C VAL A 36 1.29 3.58 7.58
N LEU A 37 1.85 2.52 7.01
CA LEU A 37 3.28 2.28 6.93
C LEU A 37 3.72 2.58 5.50
N ASP A 38 4.36 3.74 5.31
CA ASP A 38 4.81 4.20 4.00
C ASP A 38 6.31 3.91 3.82
N LYS A 39 6.64 3.11 2.80
CA LYS A 39 8.01 2.68 2.49
C LYS A 39 8.94 3.87 2.21
N ASP A 40 8.46 4.89 1.53
CA ASP A 40 9.31 6.01 1.13
C ASP A 40 9.61 6.92 2.32
N THR A 41 8.65 7.07 3.23
CA THR A 41 8.85 7.74 4.53
C THR A 41 9.85 6.97 5.40
N ILE A 42 9.72 5.64 5.47
CA ILE A 42 10.66 4.78 6.21
C ILE A 42 12.07 4.88 5.62
N ARG A 43 12.19 4.82 4.28
CA ARG A 43 13.49 5.02 3.63
C ARG A 43 14.12 6.36 4.00
N ALA A 44 13.37 7.45 3.92
CA ALA A 44 13.86 8.79 4.24
C ALA A 44 14.27 8.93 5.71
N ALA A 45 13.66 8.18 6.63
CA ALA A 45 14.03 8.17 8.04
C ALA A 45 15.28 7.32 8.33
N LEU A 46 15.54 6.27 7.55
CA LEU A 46 16.65 5.33 7.78
C LEU A 46 17.94 5.73 7.05
N PHE A 47 17.84 6.38 5.90
CA PHE A 47 18.97 6.67 5.03
C PHE A 47 19.13 8.17 4.81
N THR A 48 20.36 8.67 4.91
CA THR A 48 20.65 10.04 4.48
C THR A 48 20.50 10.15 2.95
N PRO A 49 20.28 11.34 2.38
CA PRO A 49 20.09 11.52 0.93
C PRO A 49 21.17 10.83 0.08
N GLU A 50 22.45 10.86 0.55
CA GLU A 50 23.60 10.27 -0.14
C GLU A 50 23.59 8.72 -0.11
N ARG A 51 22.78 8.11 0.75
CA ARG A 51 22.65 6.67 0.92
C ARG A 51 21.34 6.11 0.35
N VAL A 52 20.51 6.97 -0.25
CA VAL A 52 19.29 6.53 -0.92
C VAL A 52 19.64 6.00 -2.31
N GLU A 53 19.37 4.72 -2.54
CA GLU A 53 19.70 4.03 -3.79
C GLU A 53 18.51 3.84 -4.73
N TYR A 54 17.28 3.87 -4.22
CA TYR A 54 16.07 3.45 -4.95
C TYR A 54 16.22 2.06 -5.61
N SER A 55 17.12 1.24 -5.09
CA SER A 55 17.35 -0.13 -5.55
C SER A 55 16.25 -1.08 -5.06
N ARG A 56 16.13 -2.22 -5.75
CA ARG A 56 15.22 -3.29 -5.30
C ARG A 56 15.61 -3.80 -3.91
N ALA A 57 16.91 -3.96 -3.65
CA ALA A 57 17.42 -4.41 -2.36
C ALA A 57 17.02 -3.46 -1.21
N GLN A 58 17.15 -2.14 -1.43
CA GLN A 58 16.74 -1.15 -0.44
C GLN A 58 15.22 -1.08 -0.27
N ASP A 59 14.45 -1.29 -1.37
CA ASP A 59 12.99 -1.43 -1.32
C ASP A 59 12.56 -2.64 -0.49
N ASP A 60 13.21 -3.78 -0.69
CA ASP A 60 12.92 -5.02 0.05
C ASP A 60 13.27 -4.86 1.53
N PHE A 61 14.42 -4.25 1.85
CA PHE A 61 14.80 -3.92 3.22
C PHE A 61 13.76 -3.03 3.92
N CYS A 62 13.33 -1.95 3.27
CA CYS A 62 12.30 -1.07 3.83
C CYS A 62 10.96 -1.81 4.03
N GLN A 63 10.60 -2.73 3.13
CA GLN A 63 9.42 -3.57 3.31
C GLN A 63 9.54 -4.47 4.55
N GLU A 64 10.71 -5.05 4.83
CA GLU A 64 10.91 -5.84 6.05
C GLU A 64 10.73 -4.99 7.32
N ILE A 65 11.22 -3.76 7.33
CA ILE A 65 10.98 -2.82 8.44
C ILE A 65 9.49 -2.51 8.59
N MET A 66 8.76 -2.31 7.47
CA MET A 66 7.30 -2.16 7.53
C MET A 66 6.63 -3.37 8.18
N LEU A 67 7.02 -4.60 7.81
CA LEU A 67 6.45 -5.82 8.36
C LEU A 67 6.78 -6.00 9.85
N GLN A 68 8.00 -5.69 10.28
CA GLN A 68 8.36 -5.68 11.70
C GLN A 68 7.54 -4.67 12.50
N THR A 69 7.35 -3.47 11.94
CA THR A 69 6.50 -2.44 12.55
C THR A 69 5.04 -2.90 12.63
N ALA A 70 4.54 -3.53 11.55
CA ALA A 70 3.20 -4.11 11.54
C ALA A 70 3.03 -5.18 12.62
N ALA A 71 4.01 -6.09 12.79
CA ALA A 71 3.98 -7.10 13.85
C ALA A 71 3.89 -6.48 15.25
N TYR A 72 4.67 -5.42 15.49
CA TYR A 72 4.63 -4.69 16.76
C TYR A 72 3.25 -4.07 17.02
N LEU A 73 2.64 -3.42 16.02
CA LEU A 73 1.32 -2.80 16.14
C LEU A 73 0.22 -3.83 16.36
N LEU A 74 0.27 -4.95 15.62
CA LEU A 74 -0.66 -6.07 15.76
C LEU A 74 -0.60 -6.69 17.17
N GLY A 75 0.59 -6.89 17.71
CA GLY A 75 0.79 -7.42 19.05
C GLY A 75 0.26 -6.51 20.18
N ARG A 76 0.03 -5.24 19.88
CA ARG A 76 -0.53 -4.26 20.82
C ARG A 76 -2.03 -4.01 20.66
N ASN A 77 -2.67 -4.63 19.69
CA ASN A 77 -4.07 -4.34 19.30
C ASN A 77 -4.33 -2.83 19.09
N SER A 78 -3.30 -2.10 18.61
CA SER A 78 -3.36 -0.65 18.52
C SER A 78 -4.02 -0.15 17.23
N SER A 79 -4.28 -1.03 16.26
CA SER A 79 -4.91 -0.69 15.00
C SER A 79 -5.62 -1.91 14.41
N SER A 80 -6.85 -1.70 13.91
CA SER A 80 -7.61 -2.75 13.23
C SER A 80 -7.13 -2.97 11.79
N TYR A 81 -6.50 -1.97 11.19
CA TYR A 81 -5.98 -2.03 9.82
C TYR A 81 -4.54 -1.51 9.76
N ILE A 82 -3.67 -2.25 9.04
CA ILE A 82 -2.30 -1.82 8.76
C ILE A 82 -2.16 -1.66 7.25
N LEU A 83 -2.08 -0.43 6.77
CA LEU A 83 -1.98 -0.11 5.34
C LEU A 83 -0.50 -0.04 4.94
N LEU A 84 -0.07 -0.95 4.06
CA LEU A 84 1.29 -0.98 3.51
C LEU A 84 1.33 -0.15 2.22
N ASP A 85 1.88 1.06 2.28
CA ASP A 85 1.96 2.01 1.17
C ASP A 85 3.41 2.27 0.72
N GLY A 86 3.58 3.10 -0.31
CA GLY A 86 4.89 3.53 -0.83
C GLY A 86 5.57 2.50 -1.75
N ARG A 87 4.98 1.32 -1.95
CA ARG A 87 5.45 0.31 -2.90
C ARG A 87 4.38 0.01 -3.95
N THR A 88 4.80 -0.33 -5.16
CA THR A 88 3.84 -0.68 -6.24
C THR A 88 3.27 -2.08 -6.10
N PHE A 89 3.96 -2.98 -5.38
CA PHE A 89 3.66 -4.40 -5.28
C PHE A 89 3.48 -5.07 -6.64
N SER A 90 4.25 -4.60 -7.62
CA SER A 90 4.22 -5.02 -9.02
C SER A 90 4.73 -6.44 -9.26
N ARG A 91 5.46 -7.01 -8.32
CA ARG A 91 6.03 -8.35 -8.41
C ARG A 91 5.34 -9.32 -7.46
N ARG A 92 5.14 -10.55 -7.91
CA ARG A 92 4.51 -11.62 -7.12
C ARG A 92 5.21 -11.83 -5.79
N TYR A 93 6.54 -11.97 -5.78
CA TYR A 93 7.30 -12.22 -4.56
C TYR A 93 7.09 -11.16 -3.47
N GLN A 94 6.87 -9.88 -3.87
CA GLN A 94 6.61 -8.79 -2.93
C GLN A 94 5.30 -8.98 -2.17
N ARG A 95 4.28 -9.43 -2.89
CA ARG A 95 2.96 -9.74 -2.32
C ARG A 95 3.01 -11.01 -1.49
N GLU A 96 3.61 -12.07 -2.03
CA GLU A 96 3.78 -13.34 -1.32
C GLU A 96 4.50 -13.17 0.01
N ARG A 97 5.52 -12.31 0.07
CA ARG A 97 6.20 -12.02 1.34
C ARG A 97 5.25 -11.45 2.39
N VAL A 98 4.32 -10.57 2.02
CA VAL A 98 3.29 -10.03 2.92
C VAL A 98 2.29 -11.12 3.32
N LEU A 99 1.85 -11.94 2.36
CA LEU A 99 0.91 -13.03 2.64
C LEU A 99 1.51 -14.08 3.59
N GLN A 100 2.79 -14.42 3.41
CA GLN A 100 3.53 -15.31 4.33
C GLN A 100 3.63 -14.71 5.73
N PHE A 101 3.91 -13.41 5.84
CA PHE A 101 3.91 -12.70 7.11
C PHE A 101 2.53 -12.77 7.79
N CYS A 102 1.45 -12.53 7.05
CA CYS A 102 0.09 -12.63 7.60
C CYS A 102 -0.25 -14.06 8.06
N ALA A 103 0.17 -15.07 7.29
CA ALA A 103 -0.03 -16.47 7.67
C ALA A 103 0.71 -16.83 8.96
N GLN A 104 1.95 -16.36 9.14
CA GLN A 104 2.76 -16.59 10.35
C GLN A 104 2.13 -15.97 11.60
N LEU A 105 1.52 -14.79 11.47
CA LEU A 105 0.87 -14.09 12.58
C LEU A 105 -0.63 -14.42 12.72
N HIS A 106 -1.14 -15.35 11.90
CA HIS A 106 -2.57 -15.70 11.87
C HIS A 106 -3.49 -14.47 11.72
N THR A 107 -3.01 -13.43 11.01
CA THR A 107 -3.77 -12.22 10.71
C THR A 107 -4.36 -12.27 9.30
N ARG A 108 -5.36 -11.44 9.03
CA ARG A 108 -5.99 -11.31 7.72
C ARG A 108 -5.21 -10.39 6.82
N TRP A 109 -5.47 -10.49 5.53
CA TRP A 109 -4.90 -9.60 4.54
C TRP A 109 -5.96 -9.17 3.51
N ALA A 110 -5.71 -8.04 2.89
CA ALA A 110 -6.48 -7.54 1.76
C ALA A 110 -5.54 -6.89 0.75
N ILE A 111 -5.94 -6.87 -0.53
CA ILE A 111 -5.25 -6.14 -1.59
C ILE A 111 -6.19 -5.10 -2.16
N LEU A 112 -5.77 -3.84 -2.14
CA LEU A 112 -6.42 -2.73 -2.82
C LEU A 112 -5.53 -2.32 -4.00
N GLU A 113 -5.98 -2.63 -5.22
CA GLU A 113 -5.28 -2.24 -6.44
C GLU A 113 -5.85 -0.92 -6.96
N CYS A 114 -5.08 0.16 -6.83
CA CYS A 114 -5.45 1.47 -7.36
C CYS A 114 -5.06 1.57 -8.84
N VAL A 115 -6.01 1.92 -9.67
CA VAL A 115 -5.84 2.09 -11.12
C VAL A 115 -6.31 3.46 -11.58
N CYS A 116 -5.77 3.91 -12.69
CA CYS A 116 -6.27 5.03 -13.51
C CYS A 116 -5.68 4.90 -14.92
N SER A 117 -6.14 5.73 -15.86
CA SER A 117 -5.52 5.81 -17.18
C SER A 117 -4.06 6.26 -17.10
N GLU A 118 -3.28 5.86 -18.08
CA GLU A 118 -1.88 6.26 -18.21
C GLU A 118 -1.73 7.78 -18.25
N ALA A 119 -2.57 8.47 -19.00
CA ALA A 119 -2.55 9.92 -19.13
C ALA A 119 -2.68 10.62 -17.75
N ILE A 120 -3.61 10.16 -16.92
CA ILE A 120 -3.82 10.71 -15.58
C ILE A 120 -2.65 10.36 -14.65
N ALA A 121 -2.15 9.13 -14.71
CA ALA A 121 -1.00 8.73 -13.90
C ALA A 121 0.23 9.59 -14.21
N LEU A 122 0.55 9.78 -15.49
CA LEU A 122 1.68 10.58 -15.93
C LEU A 122 1.52 12.06 -15.55
N ALA A 123 0.36 12.66 -15.78
CA ALA A 123 0.08 14.04 -15.37
C ALA A 123 0.25 14.26 -13.85
N ARG A 124 -0.18 13.28 -13.02
CA ARG A 124 0.01 13.34 -11.57
C ARG A 124 1.49 13.21 -11.17
N LEU A 125 2.26 12.39 -11.88
CA LEU A 125 3.70 12.26 -11.64
C LEU A 125 4.46 13.53 -12.01
N GLU A 126 4.19 14.12 -13.17
CA GLU A 126 4.78 15.38 -13.62
C GLU A 126 4.49 16.52 -12.63
N LYS A 127 3.24 16.62 -12.18
CA LYS A 127 2.85 17.60 -11.16
C LYS A 127 3.62 17.39 -9.85
N ALA A 128 3.72 16.16 -9.36
CA ALA A 128 4.43 15.85 -8.12
C ALA A 128 5.93 16.18 -8.19
N VAL A 129 6.55 15.98 -9.37
CA VAL A 129 7.95 16.38 -9.62
C VAL A 129 8.08 17.90 -9.59
N ALA A 130 7.21 18.64 -10.29
CA ALA A 130 7.24 20.09 -10.35
C ALA A 130 7.04 20.74 -8.97
N GLU A 131 6.17 20.18 -8.14
CA GLU A 131 5.84 20.69 -6.80
C GLU A 131 6.75 20.16 -5.69
N GLN A 132 7.66 19.22 -5.97
CA GLN A 132 8.53 18.54 -5.00
C GLN A 132 7.76 17.96 -3.80
N THR A 133 6.53 17.50 -4.04
CA THR A 133 5.59 17.10 -2.97
C THR A 133 5.76 15.66 -2.50
N HIS A 134 6.69 14.89 -3.09
CA HIS A 134 6.85 13.48 -2.77
C HIS A 134 8.23 13.17 -2.16
N PRO A 135 8.30 12.34 -1.08
CA PRO A 135 9.56 11.94 -0.45
C PRO A 135 10.51 11.18 -1.40
N ALA A 136 9.95 10.42 -2.37
CA ALA A 136 10.75 9.69 -3.36
C ALA A 136 10.96 10.55 -4.61
N MET A 137 12.20 10.98 -4.83
CA MET A 137 12.60 11.84 -5.96
C MET A 137 12.63 11.12 -7.30
N ASN A 138 12.56 9.79 -7.34
CA ASN A 138 12.66 8.98 -8.57
C ASN A 138 11.31 8.66 -9.22
N ARG A 139 10.21 9.26 -8.80
CA ARG A 139 8.87 9.04 -9.38
C ARG A 139 8.71 9.82 -10.68
N THR A 140 9.23 9.26 -11.76
CA THR A 140 9.22 9.85 -13.11
C THR A 140 8.30 9.07 -14.06
N PRO A 141 7.90 9.65 -15.20
CA PRO A 141 7.25 8.93 -16.30
C PRO A 141 8.01 7.67 -16.74
N ASP A 142 9.36 7.75 -16.80
CA ASP A 142 10.19 6.60 -17.17
C ASP A 142 10.07 5.45 -16.19
N LEU A 143 10.03 5.74 -14.89
CA LEU A 143 9.81 4.73 -13.86
C LEU A 143 8.43 4.07 -14.03
N TYR A 144 7.38 4.85 -14.37
CA TYR A 144 6.05 4.31 -14.66
C TYR A 144 6.11 3.27 -15.78
N HIS A 145 6.72 3.60 -16.91
CA HIS A 145 6.84 2.69 -18.06
C HIS A 145 7.68 1.45 -17.75
N GLN A 146 8.79 1.59 -17.01
CA GLN A 146 9.62 0.46 -16.58
C GLN A 146 8.82 -0.51 -15.69
N ILE A 147 8.08 0.00 -14.71
CA ILE A 147 7.28 -0.83 -13.81
C ILE A 147 6.12 -1.46 -14.58
N ARG A 148 5.41 -0.72 -15.43
CA ARG A 148 4.33 -1.24 -16.26
C ARG A 148 4.78 -2.39 -17.15
N LYS A 149 5.95 -2.26 -17.83
CA LYS A 149 6.53 -3.31 -18.67
C LYS A 149 6.83 -4.59 -17.90
N SER A 150 7.15 -4.45 -16.62
CA SER A 150 7.54 -5.56 -15.75
C SER A 150 6.47 -5.93 -14.74
N TRP A 151 5.24 -5.45 -14.90
CA TRP A 151 4.12 -5.74 -14.01
C TRP A 151 3.73 -7.22 -14.10
N GLU A 152 3.64 -7.86 -12.97
CA GLU A 152 3.09 -9.21 -12.84
C GLU A 152 1.65 -9.11 -12.34
N PRO A 153 0.66 -9.67 -13.07
CA PRO A 153 -0.74 -9.62 -12.68
C PRO A 153 -0.98 -10.05 -11.23
N ILE A 154 -1.97 -9.44 -10.62
CA ILE A 154 -2.39 -9.78 -9.26
C ILE A 154 -3.54 -10.77 -9.37
N ASP A 155 -3.24 -12.06 -9.20
CA ASP A 155 -4.20 -13.16 -9.29
C ASP A 155 -4.94 -13.40 -7.96
N ASN A 156 -4.43 -12.85 -6.85
CA ASN A 156 -5.05 -12.94 -5.53
C ASN A 156 -6.38 -12.18 -5.50
N PRO A 157 -7.32 -12.57 -4.61
CA PRO A 157 -8.51 -11.77 -4.34
C PRO A 157 -8.14 -10.32 -3.99
N LYS A 158 -8.76 -9.36 -4.67
CA LYS A 158 -8.46 -7.94 -4.53
C LYS A 158 -9.69 -7.10 -4.81
N LEU A 159 -9.69 -5.88 -4.28
CA LEU A 159 -10.57 -4.82 -4.75
C LEU A 159 -9.77 -3.91 -5.70
N VAL A 160 -10.31 -3.68 -6.90
CA VAL A 160 -9.78 -2.69 -7.84
C VAL A 160 -10.47 -1.36 -7.59
N ILE A 161 -9.69 -0.31 -7.35
CA ILE A 161 -10.18 1.04 -7.10
C ILE A 161 -9.77 1.92 -8.27
N ASP A 162 -10.74 2.34 -9.07
CA ASP A 162 -10.56 3.38 -10.06
C ASP A 162 -10.49 4.75 -9.37
N THR A 163 -9.34 5.41 -9.51
CA THR A 163 -9.08 6.71 -8.86
C THR A 163 -9.38 7.91 -9.77
N GLU A 164 -9.98 7.69 -10.94
CA GLU A 164 -10.47 8.76 -11.83
C GLU A 164 -11.87 9.22 -11.43
N GLY A 165 -12.72 8.27 -11.02
CA GLY A 165 -14.14 8.50 -10.71
C GLY A 165 -14.42 9.20 -9.38
N GLY A 166 -13.38 9.71 -8.71
CA GLY A 166 -13.50 10.42 -7.42
C GLY A 166 -13.02 9.60 -6.23
N LEU A 167 -12.34 10.27 -5.31
CA LEU A 167 -11.72 9.65 -4.15
C LEU A 167 -12.75 9.02 -3.20
N ASP A 168 -13.86 9.72 -2.95
CA ASP A 168 -14.83 9.29 -1.94
C ASP A 168 -15.52 7.97 -2.27
N SER A 169 -15.89 7.75 -3.54
CA SER A 169 -16.48 6.49 -3.99
C SER A 169 -15.51 5.31 -3.81
N GLY A 170 -14.25 5.48 -4.22
CA GLY A 170 -13.23 4.45 -4.05
C GLY A 170 -12.93 4.11 -2.59
N VAL A 171 -12.87 5.14 -1.74
CA VAL A 171 -12.66 4.97 -0.28
C VAL A 171 -13.85 4.29 0.37
N GLU A 172 -15.08 4.58 -0.04
CA GLU A 172 -16.27 3.91 0.47
C GLU A 172 -16.32 2.43 0.08
N GLN A 173 -16.00 2.11 -1.18
CA GLN A 173 -15.88 0.72 -1.64
C GLN A 173 -14.80 -0.03 -0.85
N ALA A 174 -13.62 0.58 -0.65
CA ALA A 174 -12.54 0.00 0.13
C ALA A 174 -12.94 -0.23 1.59
N THR A 175 -13.62 0.72 2.22
CA THR A 175 -14.10 0.60 3.61
C THR A 175 -15.03 -0.61 3.76
N ARG A 176 -16.00 -0.75 2.86
CA ARG A 176 -16.92 -1.91 2.88
C ARG A 176 -16.20 -3.24 2.65
N TYR A 177 -15.28 -3.27 1.68
CA TYR A 177 -14.48 -4.47 1.40
C TYR A 177 -13.62 -4.89 2.60
N LEU A 178 -12.95 -3.93 3.24
CA LEU A 178 -12.12 -4.19 4.42
C LEU A 178 -12.95 -4.68 5.62
N ALA A 179 -14.13 -4.11 5.84
CA ALA A 179 -15.05 -4.57 6.88
C ALA A 179 -15.52 -6.03 6.64
N GLN A 180 -15.81 -6.40 5.38
CA GLN A 180 -16.14 -7.79 5.02
C GLN A 180 -14.97 -8.74 5.33
N ILE A 181 -13.73 -8.36 4.98
CA ILE A 181 -12.54 -9.15 5.31
C ILE A 181 -12.38 -9.29 6.83
N ALA A 182 -12.59 -8.21 7.59
CA ALA A 182 -12.46 -8.21 9.05
C ALA A 182 -13.50 -9.11 9.75
N GLN A 183 -14.63 -9.38 9.14
CA GLN A 183 -15.75 -10.16 9.69
C GLN A 183 -15.80 -11.62 9.22
N GLN A 184 -15.02 -12.01 8.20
CA GLN A 184 -15.04 -13.39 7.70
C GLN A 184 -14.71 -14.37 8.83
N SER A 185 -15.54 -15.38 9.07
CA SER A 185 -15.21 -16.49 9.95
C SER A 185 -14.00 -17.27 9.41
N ARG A 186 -13.18 -17.85 10.29
CA ARG A 186 -12.07 -18.72 9.89
C ARG A 186 -12.57 -19.98 9.20
#